data_a6b1e6050c882e25d1b06c6d71824a85
#
_entry.id   a6b1e6050c882e25d1b06c6d71824a85
#
_cell.length_a   1.000
_cell.length_b   1.000
_cell.length_c   1.000
_cell.angle_alpha   90.00
_cell.angle_beta   90.00
_cell.angle_gamma   90.00
#
_symmetry.space_group_name_H-M   'P 1'
#
loop_
_entity.id
_entity.type
_entity.pdbx_description
1 polymer ?
#
loop_
_entity_poly.entity_id
_entity_poly.type
_entity_poly.pdbx_seq_one_letter_code
_entity_poly.pdbx_strand_id
1 'polypeptide(L)'
;MATRETATEGISLLYETRWAGLVRLVWFLLRDQQAAEDVAQDAYIATYRNWDRLRDEEAAVAYLRRCAINGARSMLRHLIVVRRETEAEAGRADAAGRLTSPSSDEAALNRLDGDQLMAALATLPDRQREVIVLRYYSDMSEAQIAETLDISPGSVKTHAYRGLRSLRDRMGAPA
;
A
#
# COMPACT_ATOMS: atom_id res chain seq x y z
N MET A 1 32.18 1.17 -5.15
CA MET A 1 31.42 2.38 -5.56
C MET A 1 30.61 2.00 -6.79
N ALA A 2 29.30 1.81 -6.65
CA ALA A 2 28.44 1.68 -7.81
C ALA A 2 28.47 3.03 -8.56
N THR A 3 28.79 2.99 -9.85
CA THR A 3 28.78 4.18 -10.68
C THR A 3 27.32 4.63 -10.90
N ARG A 4 27.12 5.92 -11.19
CA ARG A 4 25.79 6.48 -11.52
C ARG A 4 25.10 5.71 -12.66
N GLU A 5 25.86 5.10 -13.52
CA GLU A 5 25.43 4.24 -14.62
C GLU A 5 24.76 2.94 -14.09
N THR A 6 25.39 2.28 -13.14
CA THR A 6 24.85 1.09 -12.46
C THR A 6 23.55 1.38 -11.68
N ALA A 7 23.46 2.57 -11.09
CA ALA A 7 22.22 3.01 -10.41
C ALA A 7 21.07 3.22 -11.40
N THR A 8 21.36 3.83 -12.56
CA THR A 8 20.36 4.08 -13.60
C THR A 8 19.85 2.76 -14.20
N GLU A 9 20.74 1.83 -14.51
CA GLU A 9 20.39 0.51 -15.03
C GLU A 9 19.56 -0.28 -14.02
N GLY A 10 19.99 -0.32 -12.76
CA GLY A 10 19.29 -1.03 -11.70
C GLY A 10 17.89 -0.46 -11.40
N ILE A 11 17.75 0.86 -11.37
CA ILE A 11 16.44 1.51 -11.21
C ILE A 11 15.53 1.27 -12.42
N SER A 12 16.07 1.29 -13.64
CA SER A 12 15.29 1.01 -14.85
C SER A 12 14.73 -0.43 -14.81
N LEU A 13 15.57 -1.39 -14.46
CA LEU A 13 15.13 -2.78 -14.30
C LEU A 13 14.06 -2.95 -13.21
N LEU A 14 14.24 -2.30 -12.06
CA LEU A 14 13.23 -2.32 -10.99
C LEU A 14 11.92 -1.65 -11.47
N TYR A 15 12.00 -0.57 -12.22
CA TYR A 15 10.83 0.10 -12.74
C TYR A 15 10.05 -0.82 -13.70
N GLU A 16 10.72 -1.40 -14.70
CA GLU A 16 10.11 -2.30 -15.66
C GLU A 16 9.45 -3.52 -15.01
N THR A 17 10.09 -4.07 -13.99
CA THR A 17 9.64 -5.32 -13.36
C THR A 17 8.70 -5.14 -12.19
N ARG A 18 8.72 -4.00 -11.50
CA ARG A 18 8.04 -3.81 -10.20
C ARG A 18 7.04 -2.66 -10.15
N TRP A 19 7.04 -1.75 -11.15
CA TRP A 19 6.19 -0.56 -11.12
C TRP A 19 4.71 -0.88 -10.88
N ALA A 20 4.12 -1.71 -11.73
CA ALA A 20 2.70 -2.03 -11.64
C ALA A 20 2.32 -2.68 -10.31
N GLY A 21 3.18 -3.56 -9.78
CA GLY A 21 2.99 -4.20 -8.48
C GLY A 21 3.10 -3.21 -7.32
N LEU A 22 4.03 -2.26 -7.40
CA LEU A 22 4.21 -1.24 -6.36
C LEU A 22 3.04 -0.25 -6.35
N VAL A 23 2.61 0.25 -7.51
CA VAL A 23 1.44 1.13 -7.63
C VAL A 23 0.20 0.45 -7.07
N ARG A 24 -0.03 -0.83 -7.42
CA ARG A 24 -1.16 -1.60 -6.90
C ARG A 24 -1.08 -1.80 -5.39
N LEU A 25 0.12 -2.06 -4.84
CA LEU A 25 0.33 -2.14 -3.39
C LEU A 25 -0.09 -0.84 -2.70
N VAL A 26 0.37 0.30 -3.19
CA VAL A 26 0.04 1.61 -2.63
C VAL A 26 -1.45 1.93 -2.82
N TRP A 27 -2.03 1.56 -3.96
CA TRP A 27 -3.45 1.73 -4.23
C TRP A 27 -4.33 0.94 -3.23
N PHE A 28 -3.94 -0.28 -2.82
CA PHE A 28 -4.65 -1.01 -1.76
C PHE A 28 -4.69 -0.24 -0.44
N LEU A 29 -3.69 0.60 -0.19
CA LEU A 29 -3.61 1.41 1.03
C LEU A 29 -4.38 2.73 0.91
N LEU A 30 -4.27 3.44 -0.23
CA LEU A 30 -4.78 4.80 -0.43
C LEU A 30 -6.17 4.84 -1.08
N ARG A 31 -6.49 3.87 -1.94
CA ARG A 31 -7.72 3.84 -2.75
C ARG A 31 -7.84 5.00 -3.75
N ASP A 32 -6.74 5.59 -4.11
CA ASP A 32 -6.61 6.67 -5.07
C ASP A 32 -5.47 6.34 -6.03
N GLN A 33 -5.78 6.25 -7.34
CA GLN A 33 -4.82 5.84 -8.36
C GLN A 33 -3.72 6.87 -8.55
N GLN A 34 -4.08 8.15 -8.63
CA GLN A 34 -3.11 9.21 -8.83
C GLN A 34 -2.16 9.33 -7.63
N ALA A 35 -2.71 9.31 -6.42
CA ALA A 35 -1.91 9.32 -5.20
C ALA A 35 -1.00 8.09 -5.09
N ALA A 36 -1.46 6.93 -5.56
CA ALA A 36 -0.64 5.71 -5.57
C ALA A 36 0.54 5.81 -6.52
N GLU A 37 0.33 6.38 -7.72
CA GLU A 37 1.39 6.63 -8.70
C GLU A 37 2.39 7.65 -8.19
N ASP A 38 1.96 8.74 -7.60
CA ASP A 38 2.81 9.78 -7.04
C ASP A 38 3.70 9.22 -5.91
N VAL A 39 3.11 8.47 -4.98
CA VAL A 39 3.85 7.81 -3.89
C VAL A 39 4.83 6.77 -4.42
N ALA A 40 4.44 5.98 -5.43
CA ALA A 40 5.34 5.02 -6.05
C ALA A 40 6.52 5.73 -6.73
N GLN A 41 6.28 6.81 -7.47
CA GLN A 41 7.31 7.61 -8.11
C GLN A 41 8.31 8.17 -7.09
N ASP A 42 7.82 8.76 -6.01
CA ASP A 42 8.66 9.27 -4.91
C ASP A 42 9.52 8.17 -4.28
N ALA A 43 8.97 6.96 -4.13
CA ALA A 43 9.71 5.82 -3.61
C ALA A 43 10.85 5.39 -4.55
N TYR A 44 10.64 5.42 -5.88
CA TYR A 44 11.70 5.18 -6.86
C TYR A 44 12.79 6.26 -6.80
N ILE A 45 12.41 7.53 -6.71
CA ILE A 45 13.37 8.64 -6.57
C ILE A 45 14.20 8.48 -5.28
N ALA A 46 13.56 8.12 -4.17
CA ALA A 46 14.25 7.88 -2.90
C ALA A 46 15.21 6.69 -3.00
N THR A 47 14.82 5.61 -3.69
CA THR A 47 15.65 4.43 -3.92
C THR A 47 16.86 4.77 -4.79
N TYR A 48 16.68 5.52 -5.89
CA TYR A 48 17.75 5.98 -6.73
C TYR A 48 18.79 6.82 -5.95
N ARG A 49 18.31 7.76 -5.15
CA ARG A 49 19.20 8.63 -4.33
C ARG A 49 20.01 7.87 -3.29
N ASN A 50 19.55 6.70 -2.88
CA ASN A 50 20.21 5.86 -1.88
C ASN A 50 20.86 4.59 -2.47
N TRP A 51 20.94 4.48 -3.80
CA TRP A 51 21.40 3.27 -4.50
C TRP A 51 22.76 2.79 -4.00
N ASP A 52 23.72 3.70 -3.83
CA ASP A 52 25.08 3.39 -3.39
C ASP A 52 25.17 2.76 -1.99
N ARG A 53 24.10 2.85 -1.20
CA ARG A 53 24.00 2.27 0.16
C ARG A 53 23.31 0.92 0.16
N LEU A 54 22.71 0.53 -0.96
CA LEU A 54 21.97 -0.72 -1.09
C LEU A 54 22.96 -1.79 -1.57
N ARG A 55 23.02 -2.91 -0.84
CA ARG A 55 24.04 -3.95 -1.06
C ARG A 55 23.78 -4.78 -2.31
N ASP A 56 22.52 -5.02 -2.62
CA ASP A 56 22.05 -5.90 -3.69
C ASP A 56 20.62 -5.51 -4.11
N GLU A 57 20.11 -6.19 -5.12
CA GLU A 57 18.77 -5.98 -5.66
C GLU A 57 17.68 -6.25 -4.60
N GLU A 58 17.86 -7.25 -3.75
CA GLU A 58 16.89 -7.60 -2.70
C GLU A 58 16.78 -6.46 -1.68
N ALA A 59 17.89 -5.89 -1.26
CA ALA A 59 17.93 -4.69 -0.41
C ALA A 59 17.28 -3.49 -1.09
N ALA A 60 17.46 -3.31 -2.40
CA ALA A 60 16.82 -2.24 -3.16
C ALA A 60 15.30 -2.42 -3.22
N VAL A 61 14.81 -3.63 -3.48
CA VAL A 61 13.36 -3.95 -3.46
C VAL A 61 12.75 -3.73 -2.07
N ALA A 62 13.43 -4.17 -1.01
CA ALA A 62 12.97 -3.98 0.36
C ALA A 62 12.91 -2.48 0.72
N TYR A 63 13.93 -1.71 0.33
CA TYR A 63 13.98 -0.26 0.55
C TYR A 63 12.87 0.46 -0.22
N LEU A 64 12.68 0.13 -1.49
CA LEU A 64 11.62 0.67 -2.35
C LEU A 64 10.23 0.46 -1.73
N ARG A 65 9.93 -0.76 -1.29
CA ARG A 65 8.66 -1.07 -0.61
C ARG A 65 8.48 -0.24 0.66
N ARG A 66 9.52 -0.15 1.48
CA ARG A 66 9.48 0.63 2.72
C ARG A 66 9.22 2.11 2.45
N CYS A 67 9.86 2.69 1.44
CA CYS A 67 9.61 4.07 1.01
C CYS A 67 8.16 4.26 0.58
N ALA A 68 7.62 3.37 -0.26
CA ALA A 68 6.24 3.44 -0.74
C ALA A 68 5.21 3.34 0.40
N ILE A 69 5.41 2.42 1.35
CA ILE A 69 4.51 2.26 2.50
C ILE A 69 4.58 3.48 3.42
N ASN A 70 5.77 4.02 3.68
CA ASN A 70 5.93 5.22 4.48
C ASN A 70 5.31 6.45 3.80
N GLY A 71 5.45 6.56 2.48
CA GLY A 71 4.80 7.59 1.67
C GLY A 71 3.27 7.49 1.77
N ALA A 72 2.70 6.31 1.59
CA ALA A 72 1.28 6.06 1.74
C ALA A 72 0.75 6.46 3.14
N ARG A 73 1.47 6.09 4.19
CA ARG A 73 1.12 6.48 5.56
C ARG A 73 1.18 7.98 5.78
N SER A 74 2.20 8.65 5.23
CA SER A 74 2.33 10.10 5.32
C SER A 74 1.16 10.80 4.65
N MET A 75 0.77 10.32 3.47
CA MET A 75 -0.37 10.85 2.72
C MET A 75 -1.69 10.63 3.47
N LEU A 76 -1.94 9.43 4.02
CA LEU A 76 -3.14 9.16 4.83
C LEU A 76 -3.22 10.10 6.03
N ARG A 77 -2.11 10.32 6.74
CA ARG A 77 -2.08 11.27 7.86
C ARG A 77 -2.40 12.70 7.42
N HIS A 78 -1.85 13.11 6.28
CA HIS A 78 -2.12 14.43 5.72
C HIS A 78 -3.60 14.60 5.36
N LEU A 79 -4.19 13.60 4.70
CA LEU A 79 -5.62 13.61 4.34
C LEU A 79 -6.53 13.71 5.58
N ILE A 80 -6.18 13.04 6.69
CA ILE A 80 -6.92 13.13 7.95
C ILE A 80 -6.84 14.54 8.52
N VAL A 81 -5.67 15.19 8.48
CA VAL A 81 -5.49 16.56 8.98
C VAL A 81 -6.29 17.54 8.15
N VAL A 82 -6.12 17.51 6.81
CA VAL A 82 -6.87 18.36 5.87
C VAL A 82 -8.38 18.20 6.05
N ARG A 83 -8.85 16.95 6.18
CA ARG A 83 -10.28 16.69 6.40
C ARG A 83 -10.78 17.30 7.72
N ARG A 84 -10.02 17.18 8.80
CA ARG A 84 -10.37 17.79 10.10
C ARG A 84 -10.42 19.32 10.03
N GLU A 85 -9.46 19.91 9.32
CA GLU A 85 -9.42 21.37 9.11
C GLU A 85 -10.61 21.81 8.27
N THR A 86 -10.92 21.12 7.17
CA THR A 86 -12.05 21.41 6.30
C THR A 86 -13.40 21.19 7.02
N GLU A 87 -13.53 20.15 7.85
CA GLU A 87 -14.73 19.89 8.66
C GLU A 87 -14.90 20.95 9.76
N ALA A 88 -13.81 21.48 10.32
CA ALA A 88 -13.84 22.57 11.27
C ALA A 88 -14.27 23.91 10.64
N GLU A 89 -13.89 24.14 9.36
CA GLU A 89 -14.28 25.33 8.60
C GLU A 89 -15.69 25.22 7.99
N ALA A 90 -16.10 24.03 7.56
CA ALA A 90 -17.31 23.80 6.77
C ALA A 90 -18.55 23.40 7.56
N GLY A 91 -18.53 23.41 8.91
CA GLY A 91 -19.69 23.07 9.74
C GLY A 91 -20.85 22.42 8.99
N ARG A 92 -20.83 21.09 8.79
CA ARG A 92 -21.83 20.23 8.12
C ARG A 92 -21.84 20.23 6.59
N ALA A 93 -21.24 19.20 6.00
CA ALA A 93 -21.73 18.56 4.78
C ALA A 93 -21.17 17.13 4.66
N ASP A 94 -22.04 16.19 4.26
CA ASP A 94 -21.80 14.76 4.13
C ASP A 94 -20.59 14.38 3.26
N ALA A 95 -19.72 13.51 3.78
CA ALA A 95 -18.60 12.96 3.06
C ALA A 95 -18.96 11.56 2.51
N ALA A 96 -19.47 11.51 1.29
CA ALA A 96 -19.49 10.32 0.46
C ALA A 96 -18.22 10.29 -0.40
N GLY A 97 -17.24 9.45 -0.03
CA GLY A 97 -16.04 9.23 -0.83
C GLY A 97 -16.39 8.60 -2.17
N ARG A 98 -16.01 9.26 -3.26
CA ARG A 98 -16.19 8.74 -4.63
C ARG A 98 -15.17 7.65 -4.91
N LEU A 99 -15.67 6.45 -5.12
CA LEU A 99 -14.96 5.33 -5.73
C LEU A 99 -15.01 5.52 -7.25
N THR A 100 -13.88 5.79 -7.88
CA THR A 100 -13.77 5.72 -9.34
C THR A 100 -13.38 4.31 -9.73
N SER A 101 -14.26 3.63 -10.47
CA SER A 101 -14.05 2.31 -11.04
C SER A 101 -13.56 2.42 -12.49
N PRO A 102 -12.58 1.61 -12.94
CA PRO A 102 -12.31 1.43 -14.37
C PRO A 102 -13.16 0.28 -14.92
N SER A 103 -13.74 0.51 -16.10
CA SER A 103 -14.62 -0.40 -16.81
C SER A 103 -13.88 -1.41 -17.70
N SER A 104 -14.35 -2.67 -17.72
CA SER A 104 -14.28 -3.62 -18.85
C SER A 104 -15.02 -4.92 -18.54
N ASP A 105 -15.75 -5.46 -19.55
CA ASP A 105 -16.94 -6.30 -19.39
C ASP A 105 -16.78 -7.82 -19.17
N GLU A 106 -15.59 -8.38 -19.08
CA GLU A 106 -15.40 -9.84 -18.92
C GLU A 106 -15.12 -10.28 -17.47
N ALA A 107 -15.07 -9.34 -16.56
CA ALA A 107 -14.78 -9.49 -15.15
C ALA A 107 -16.01 -9.32 -14.22
N ALA A 108 -17.23 -9.34 -14.72
CA ALA A 108 -18.39 -8.91 -13.89
C ALA A 108 -18.61 -9.79 -12.65
N LEU A 109 -18.44 -11.11 -12.73
CA LEU A 109 -18.59 -12.02 -11.58
C LEU A 109 -17.37 -11.97 -10.65
N ASN A 110 -16.16 -11.95 -11.20
CA ASN A 110 -14.93 -11.76 -10.41
C ASN A 110 -14.79 -10.34 -9.85
N ARG A 111 -15.49 -9.36 -10.43
CA ARG A 111 -15.51 -7.96 -9.95
C ARG A 111 -16.37 -7.79 -8.71
N LEU A 112 -17.51 -8.47 -8.60
CA LEU A 112 -18.38 -8.36 -7.43
C LEU A 112 -17.64 -8.82 -6.16
N ASP A 113 -16.91 -9.94 -6.23
CA ASP A 113 -16.09 -10.42 -5.14
C ASP A 113 -14.88 -9.51 -4.88
N GLY A 114 -14.25 -8.99 -5.95
CA GLY A 114 -13.15 -8.03 -5.87
C GLY A 114 -13.58 -6.71 -5.22
N ASP A 115 -14.68 -6.12 -5.65
CA ASP A 115 -15.20 -4.86 -5.11
C ASP A 115 -15.64 -5.00 -3.66
N GLN A 116 -16.25 -6.14 -3.29
CA GLN A 116 -16.61 -6.45 -1.90
C GLN A 116 -15.36 -6.58 -1.02
N LEU A 117 -14.34 -7.31 -1.47
CA LEU A 117 -13.07 -7.44 -0.75
C LEU A 117 -12.41 -6.08 -0.57
N MET A 118 -12.42 -5.26 -1.62
CA MET A 118 -11.83 -3.93 -1.58
C MET A 118 -12.59 -3.00 -0.63
N ALA A 119 -13.91 -3.03 -0.63
CA ALA A 119 -14.73 -2.31 0.33
C ALA A 119 -14.45 -2.77 1.76
N ALA A 120 -14.35 -4.08 1.99
CA ALA A 120 -14.03 -4.65 3.29
C ALA A 120 -12.62 -4.24 3.77
N LEU A 121 -11.60 -4.28 2.89
CA LEU A 121 -10.24 -3.81 3.20
C LEU A 121 -10.22 -2.33 3.60
N ALA A 122 -10.99 -1.48 2.92
CA ALA A 122 -11.07 -0.05 3.21
C ALA A 122 -11.60 0.26 4.61
N THR A 123 -12.39 -0.65 5.20
CA THR A 123 -12.94 -0.49 6.55
C THR A 123 -12.00 -0.96 7.66
N LEU A 124 -10.91 -1.65 7.33
CA LEU A 124 -9.94 -2.08 8.33
C LEU A 124 -9.16 -0.89 8.89
N PRO A 125 -8.82 -0.91 10.19
CA PRO A 125 -7.81 -0.01 10.72
C PRO A 125 -6.51 -0.11 9.92
N ASP A 126 -5.82 1.02 9.71
CA ASP A 126 -4.66 1.12 8.82
C ASP A 126 -3.62 0.02 9.05
N ARG A 127 -3.25 -0.27 10.30
CA ARG A 127 -2.27 -1.32 10.62
C ARG A 127 -2.74 -2.73 10.25
N GLN A 128 -4.01 -3.01 10.38
CA GLN A 128 -4.56 -4.31 9.97
C GLN A 128 -4.56 -4.42 8.45
N ARG A 129 -4.97 -3.36 7.75
CA ARG A 129 -4.96 -3.30 6.28
C ARG A 129 -3.53 -3.44 5.74
N GLU A 130 -2.55 -2.70 6.28
CA GLU A 130 -1.15 -2.80 5.91
C GLU A 130 -0.62 -4.24 6.03
N VAL A 131 -0.82 -4.87 7.18
CA VAL A 131 -0.36 -6.24 7.43
C VAL A 131 -1.01 -7.24 6.48
N ILE A 132 -2.32 -7.15 6.24
CA ILE A 132 -3.04 -8.02 5.32
C ILE A 132 -2.51 -7.85 3.89
N VAL A 133 -2.39 -6.63 3.41
CA VAL A 133 -1.90 -6.35 2.05
C VAL A 133 -0.45 -6.82 1.88
N LEU A 134 0.44 -6.56 2.84
CA LEU A 134 1.82 -7.00 2.76
C LEU A 134 1.96 -8.52 2.78
N ARG A 135 1.15 -9.21 3.58
CA ARG A 135 1.21 -10.66 3.70
C ARG A 135 0.64 -11.38 2.48
N TYR A 136 -0.52 -10.96 2.00
CA TYR A 136 -1.29 -11.72 1.00
C TYR A 136 -1.13 -11.19 -0.42
N TYR A 137 -0.86 -9.91 -0.60
CA TYR A 137 -0.60 -9.35 -1.92
C TYR A 137 0.90 -9.32 -2.27
N SER A 138 1.75 -8.95 -1.30
CA SER A 138 3.20 -8.84 -1.51
C SER A 138 3.98 -10.09 -1.09
N ASP A 139 3.30 -11.12 -0.59
CA ASP A 139 3.87 -12.41 -0.15
C ASP A 139 5.07 -12.24 0.81
N MET A 140 4.96 -11.25 1.71
CA MET A 140 6.02 -10.97 2.68
C MET A 140 5.92 -11.89 3.89
N SER A 141 7.08 -12.36 4.35
CA SER A 141 7.18 -13.07 5.61
C SER A 141 6.85 -12.16 6.80
N GLU A 142 6.50 -12.76 7.93
CA GLU A 142 6.21 -12.03 9.17
C GLU A 142 7.38 -11.15 9.63
N ALA A 143 8.62 -11.63 9.46
CA ALA A 143 9.82 -10.87 9.81
C ALA A 143 9.99 -9.65 8.88
N GLN A 144 9.79 -9.82 7.57
CA GLN A 144 9.86 -8.71 6.61
C GLN A 144 8.77 -7.66 6.86
N ILE A 145 7.55 -8.09 7.22
CA ILE A 145 6.46 -7.18 7.58
C ILE A 145 6.82 -6.42 8.86
N ALA A 146 7.32 -7.11 9.88
CA ALA A 146 7.73 -6.50 11.13
C ALA A 146 8.78 -5.41 10.92
N GLU A 147 9.82 -5.70 10.13
CA GLU A 147 10.87 -4.74 9.76
C GLU A 147 10.29 -3.57 8.94
N THR A 148 9.48 -3.85 7.92
CA THR A 148 8.93 -2.82 7.04
C THR A 148 8.00 -1.86 7.78
N LEU A 149 7.21 -2.38 8.71
CA LEU A 149 6.22 -1.61 9.47
C LEU A 149 6.77 -1.03 10.78
N ASP A 150 8.00 -1.38 11.15
CA ASP A 150 8.63 -1.04 12.44
C ASP A 150 7.74 -1.43 13.63
N ILE A 151 7.35 -2.71 13.65
CA ILE A 151 6.55 -3.32 14.73
C ILE A 151 7.10 -4.69 15.10
N SER A 152 6.71 -5.20 16.27
CA SER A 152 7.13 -6.55 16.68
C SER A 152 6.44 -7.65 15.83
N PRO A 153 7.08 -8.82 15.63
CA PRO A 153 6.46 -9.97 14.98
C PRO A 153 5.14 -10.40 15.67
N GLY A 154 5.06 -10.29 16.97
CA GLY A 154 3.82 -10.54 17.71
C GLY A 154 2.70 -9.58 17.36
N SER A 155 3.04 -8.30 17.09
CA SER A 155 2.07 -7.31 16.60
C SER A 155 1.60 -7.65 15.19
N VAL A 156 2.49 -8.15 14.31
CA VAL A 156 2.12 -8.60 12.96
C VAL A 156 1.08 -9.71 13.04
N LYS A 157 1.31 -10.75 13.86
CA LYS A 157 0.34 -11.84 14.09
C LYS A 157 -1.01 -11.33 14.56
N THR A 158 -0.98 -10.44 15.54
CA THR A 158 -2.19 -9.87 16.12
C THR A 158 -2.99 -9.07 15.10
N HIS A 159 -2.32 -8.20 14.32
CA HIS A 159 -2.96 -7.42 13.27
C HIS A 159 -3.49 -8.30 12.13
N ALA A 160 -2.72 -9.32 11.71
CA ALA A 160 -3.17 -10.29 10.71
C ALA A 160 -4.44 -11.03 11.17
N TYR A 161 -4.43 -11.57 12.38
CA TYR A 161 -5.58 -12.28 12.94
C TYR A 161 -6.84 -11.40 13.01
N ARG A 162 -6.70 -10.20 13.57
CA ARG A 162 -7.83 -9.25 13.70
C ARG A 162 -8.34 -8.80 12.35
N GLY A 163 -7.43 -8.49 11.41
CA GLY A 163 -7.78 -8.08 10.06
C GLY A 163 -8.53 -9.18 9.30
N LEU A 164 -8.03 -10.42 9.32
CA LEU A 164 -8.70 -11.55 8.68
C LEU A 164 -10.07 -11.83 9.29
N ARG A 165 -10.19 -11.77 10.60
CA ARG A 165 -11.47 -11.94 11.29
C ARG A 165 -12.47 -10.88 10.83
N SER A 166 -12.07 -9.62 10.83
CA SER A 166 -12.93 -8.51 10.40
C SER A 166 -13.34 -8.64 8.93
N LEU A 167 -12.44 -9.09 8.04
CA LEU A 167 -12.77 -9.35 6.63
C LEU A 167 -13.77 -10.49 6.50
N ARG A 168 -13.58 -11.60 7.22
CA ARG A 168 -14.50 -12.73 7.20
C ARG A 168 -15.90 -12.35 7.66
N ASP A 169 -15.99 -11.62 8.78
CA ASP A 169 -17.27 -11.17 9.33
C ASP A 169 -18.06 -10.28 8.34
N ARG A 170 -17.33 -9.49 7.52
CA ARG A 170 -17.94 -8.59 6.52
C ARG A 170 -18.30 -9.26 5.21
N MET A 171 -17.51 -10.24 4.81
CA MET A 171 -17.72 -10.94 3.53
C MET A 171 -18.70 -12.12 3.65
N GLY A 172 -19.22 -12.39 4.84
CA GLY A 172 -20.17 -13.49 5.08
C GLY A 172 -19.58 -14.88 4.80
N ALA A 173 -18.23 -15.02 4.80
CA ALA A 173 -17.59 -16.30 4.57
C ALA A 173 -17.82 -17.23 5.79
N PRO A 174 -18.27 -18.48 5.58
CA PRO A 174 -18.43 -19.45 6.67
C PRO A 174 -17.08 -19.71 7.36
N ALA A 175 -17.16 -20.07 8.63
CA ALA A 175 -16.03 -20.36 9.51
C ALA A 175 -15.21 -21.56 9.03
#